data_edcbdbe3e9a05a2a9f2c0abdf3e304b8
#
_entry.id   edcbdbe3e9a05a2a9f2c0abdf3e304b8
#
_cell.length_a   1.000
_cell.length_b   1.000
_cell.length_c   1.000
_cell.angle_alpha   90.00
_cell.angle_beta   90.00
_cell.angle_gamma   90.00
#
_symmetry.space_group_name_H-M   'P 1'
#
loop_
_entity.id
_entity.type
_entity.pdbx_description
1 polymer ?
#
loop_
_entity_poly.entity_id
_entity_poly.type
_entity_poly.pdbx_seq_one_letter_code
_entity_poly.pdbx_strand_id
1 'polypeptide(L)'
;SRNIMAIYHAVRDQTWKPSGHMCFVVKNPKPREVWASHFADRVVHHICYHRLRPRFEPYWIATTFACIEGRGTTAGSNWAERAARRVTQGWSQPAHLLQLDIKNFFPRIHRQTLHDIMASQIHEPWLAHLVNEIINVDVTQDAHFPGDPSLLSLIPRHKTLWLAEKGRGLPIGNLTSQFGANIYLDALDQVIVRSGVVRHYGRYVDDIILMDPDTESLRFAYQMIVAELARIGLELHPDKTRCIPVADGFDFCGRYILPHRTYLRRRTVSRGSQAIREMASNPHKGETLTSYLALARPCNTHNLRKHWAIQSSPHGLVTMRNHTKARATR
;
A
#
# COMPACT_ATOMS: atom_id res chain seq x y z
N SER A 1 -22.91 -19.32 -14.58
CA SER A 1 -22.50 -20.46 -14.76
C SER A 1 -21.67 -20.86 -15.97
N ARG A 2 -22.06 -20.63 -17.26
CA ARG A 2 -21.21 -20.96 -18.43
C ARG A 2 -19.82 -20.32 -18.35
N ASN A 3 -19.72 -19.08 -17.97
CA ASN A 3 -18.45 -18.34 -17.88
C ASN A 3 -17.51 -18.90 -16.80
N ILE A 4 -18.04 -19.39 -15.67
CA ILE A 4 -17.22 -19.98 -14.60
C ILE A 4 -16.66 -21.33 -15.07
N MET A 5 -17.46 -22.16 -15.77
CA MET A 5 -17.00 -23.43 -16.33
C MET A 5 -15.93 -23.23 -17.40
N ALA A 6 -16.07 -22.20 -18.24
CA ALA A 6 -15.05 -21.86 -19.24
C ALA A 6 -13.71 -21.50 -18.58
N ILE A 7 -13.74 -20.68 -17.53
CA ILE A 7 -12.53 -20.34 -16.73
C ILE A 7 -11.94 -21.63 -16.11
N TYR A 8 -12.78 -22.48 -15.50
CA TYR A 8 -12.32 -23.72 -14.89
C TYR A 8 -11.60 -24.62 -15.90
N HIS A 9 -12.18 -24.84 -17.09
CA HIS A 9 -11.57 -25.68 -18.12
C HIS A 9 -10.25 -25.03 -18.61
N ALA A 10 -10.24 -23.74 -18.88
CA ALA A 10 -9.02 -23.05 -19.34
C ALA A 10 -7.88 -23.12 -18.30
N VAL A 11 -8.19 -23.00 -17.02
CA VAL A 11 -7.20 -23.14 -15.92
C VAL A 11 -6.72 -24.58 -15.81
N ARG A 12 -7.63 -25.57 -15.79
CA ARG A 12 -7.31 -26.99 -15.71
C ARG A 12 -6.43 -27.45 -16.88
N ASP A 13 -6.80 -27.02 -18.08
CA ASP A 13 -6.15 -27.45 -19.33
C ASP A 13 -4.92 -26.57 -19.67
N GLN A 14 -4.54 -25.64 -18.78
CA GLN A 14 -3.39 -24.73 -18.93
C GLN A 14 -3.43 -23.92 -20.22
N THR A 15 -4.62 -23.52 -20.65
CA THR A 15 -4.86 -22.73 -21.87
C THR A 15 -5.29 -21.30 -21.56
N TRP A 16 -5.48 -20.99 -20.27
CA TRP A 16 -5.87 -19.63 -19.86
C TRP A 16 -4.78 -18.62 -20.20
N LYS A 17 -5.21 -17.49 -20.76
CA LYS A 17 -4.40 -16.29 -20.99
C LYS A 17 -5.20 -15.06 -20.58
N PRO A 18 -4.53 -13.99 -20.13
CA PRO A 18 -5.20 -12.71 -19.87
C PRO A 18 -5.94 -12.21 -21.11
N SER A 19 -7.17 -11.71 -20.92
CA SER A 19 -8.03 -11.26 -22.03
C SER A 19 -7.86 -9.76 -22.35
N GLY A 20 -6.87 -9.10 -21.75
CA GLY A 20 -6.57 -7.70 -21.96
C GLY A 20 -6.79 -6.83 -20.70
N HIS A 21 -6.38 -5.58 -20.78
CA HIS A 21 -6.38 -4.65 -19.64
C HIS A 21 -7.00 -3.31 -20.02
N MET A 22 -7.73 -2.72 -19.08
CA MET A 22 -8.14 -1.32 -19.16
C MET A 22 -7.15 -0.47 -18.38
N CYS A 23 -6.60 0.56 -19.03
CA CYS A 23 -5.78 1.57 -18.38
C CYS A 23 -6.59 2.84 -18.16
N PHE A 24 -6.57 3.41 -16.97
CA PHE A 24 -7.16 4.72 -16.70
C PHE A 24 -6.32 5.51 -15.70
N VAL A 25 -6.44 6.83 -15.73
CA VAL A 25 -5.67 7.72 -14.85
C VAL A 25 -6.51 8.16 -13.66
N VAL A 26 -6.04 7.84 -12.47
CA VAL A 26 -6.56 8.37 -11.21
C VAL A 26 -5.78 9.64 -10.87
N LYS A 27 -6.45 10.80 -10.83
CA LYS A 27 -5.81 12.11 -10.59
C LYS A 27 -5.42 12.34 -9.14
N ASN A 28 -6.13 11.73 -8.21
CA ASN A 28 -6.01 11.98 -6.77
C ASN A 28 -5.53 10.73 -6.00
N PRO A 29 -4.59 10.86 -5.05
CA PRO A 29 -3.85 12.02 -4.52
C PRO A 29 -2.72 12.56 -5.40
N LYS A 30 -2.20 11.77 -6.30
CA LYS A 30 -1.24 12.11 -7.35
C LYS A 30 -1.66 11.37 -8.60
N PRO A 31 -1.44 11.89 -9.80
CA PRO A 31 -1.72 11.17 -11.03
C PRO A 31 -1.03 9.80 -11.04
N ARG A 32 -1.80 8.76 -11.32
CA ARG A 32 -1.31 7.37 -11.42
C ARG A 32 -2.09 6.62 -12.49
N GLU A 33 -1.39 5.79 -13.24
CA GLU A 33 -2.02 4.77 -14.06
C GLU A 33 -2.59 3.67 -13.17
N VAL A 34 -3.81 3.24 -13.47
CA VAL A 34 -4.42 2.06 -12.86
C VAL A 34 -4.79 1.11 -14.00
N TRP A 35 -4.36 -0.12 -13.86
CA TRP A 35 -4.55 -1.17 -14.83
C TRP A 35 -5.54 -2.19 -14.28
N ALA A 36 -6.71 -2.24 -14.86
CA ALA A 36 -7.75 -3.17 -14.44
C ALA A 36 -7.87 -4.32 -15.44
N SER A 37 -7.63 -5.52 -14.99
CA SER A 37 -7.94 -6.73 -15.75
C SER A 37 -9.45 -6.89 -15.92
N HIS A 38 -9.89 -7.55 -16.98
CA HIS A 38 -11.30 -7.92 -17.17
C HIS A 38 -11.82 -8.76 -15.98
N PHE A 39 -13.14 -8.73 -15.77
CA PHE A 39 -13.74 -9.40 -14.61
C PHE A 39 -13.38 -10.89 -14.53
N ALA A 40 -13.40 -11.61 -15.65
CA ALA A 40 -13.02 -13.01 -15.72
C ALA A 40 -11.56 -13.25 -15.27
N ASP A 41 -10.65 -12.38 -15.72
CA ASP A 41 -9.24 -12.45 -15.32
C ASP A 41 -9.05 -12.13 -13.85
N ARG A 42 -9.84 -11.20 -13.29
CA ARG A 42 -9.81 -10.94 -11.83
C ARG A 42 -10.19 -12.18 -11.01
N VAL A 43 -11.11 -13.02 -11.49
CA VAL A 43 -11.41 -14.30 -10.84
C VAL A 43 -10.15 -15.18 -10.82
N VAL A 44 -9.41 -15.25 -11.93
CA VAL A 44 -8.17 -16.03 -12.00
C VAL A 44 -7.07 -15.44 -11.09
N HIS A 45 -6.94 -14.11 -11.04
CA HIS A 45 -6.04 -13.45 -10.07
C HIS A 45 -6.38 -13.82 -8.62
N HIS A 46 -7.68 -13.92 -8.27
CA HIS A 46 -8.11 -14.38 -6.95
C HIS A 46 -7.77 -15.85 -6.71
N ILE A 47 -7.97 -16.73 -7.68
CA ILE A 47 -7.59 -18.15 -7.58
C ILE A 47 -6.08 -18.25 -7.31
N CYS A 48 -5.26 -17.57 -8.11
CA CYS A 48 -3.81 -17.54 -7.95
C CYS A 48 -3.41 -17.01 -6.56
N TYR A 49 -3.96 -15.89 -6.13
CA TYR A 49 -3.72 -15.29 -4.81
C TYR A 49 -4.06 -16.26 -3.66
N HIS A 50 -5.25 -16.87 -3.67
CA HIS A 50 -5.68 -17.78 -2.61
C HIS A 50 -4.82 -19.05 -2.53
N ARG A 51 -4.25 -19.51 -3.65
CA ARG A 51 -3.34 -20.65 -3.66
C ARG A 51 -1.92 -20.32 -3.22
N LEU A 52 -1.45 -19.11 -3.52
CA LEU A 52 -0.11 -18.68 -3.15
C LEU A 52 -0.03 -18.10 -1.74
N ARG A 53 -1.07 -17.42 -1.28
CA ARG A 53 -1.10 -16.75 0.03
C ARG A 53 -0.62 -17.65 1.19
N PRO A 54 -1.08 -18.90 1.37
CA PRO A 54 -0.63 -19.76 2.46
C PRO A 54 0.84 -20.15 2.39
N ARG A 55 1.49 -19.99 1.22
CA ARG A 55 2.89 -20.38 0.98
C ARG A 55 3.87 -19.24 1.29
N PHE A 56 3.40 -17.99 1.28
CA PHE A 56 4.24 -16.80 1.47
C PHE A 56 3.87 -16.00 2.72
N GLU A 57 2.60 -15.68 2.92
CA GLU A 57 2.16 -14.76 3.99
C GLU A 57 2.56 -15.20 5.42
N PRO A 58 2.58 -16.49 5.79
CA PRO A 58 3.00 -16.92 7.13
C PRO A 58 4.47 -16.61 7.46
N TYR A 59 5.30 -16.44 6.44
CA TYR A 59 6.74 -16.16 6.61
C TYR A 59 7.05 -14.67 6.65
N TRP A 60 6.09 -13.81 6.26
CA TRP A 60 6.30 -12.36 6.27
C TRP A 60 6.41 -11.82 7.69
N ILE A 61 7.30 -10.85 7.85
CA ILE A 61 7.49 -10.18 9.14
C ILE A 61 6.17 -9.54 9.61
N ALA A 62 6.00 -9.44 10.93
CA ALA A 62 4.79 -8.88 11.54
C ALA A 62 4.57 -7.39 11.22
N THR A 63 5.63 -6.70 10.78
CA THR A 63 5.66 -5.25 10.53
C THR A 63 5.61 -4.86 9.05
N THR A 64 5.21 -5.79 8.17
CA THR A 64 4.75 -5.52 6.80
C THR A 64 3.24 -5.35 6.80
N PHE A 65 2.74 -4.20 6.31
CA PHE A 65 1.34 -3.79 6.55
C PHE A 65 0.46 -3.71 5.31
N ALA A 66 1.01 -3.65 4.12
CA ALA A 66 0.25 -3.47 2.90
C ALA A 66 -0.34 -4.78 2.37
N CYS A 67 -1.59 -4.75 1.91
CA CYS A 67 -2.24 -5.86 1.20
C CYS A 67 -2.27 -7.19 1.95
N ILE A 68 -2.36 -7.14 3.27
CA ILE A 68 -2.46 -8.29 4.17
C ILE A 68 -3.75 -8.13 4.99
N GLU A 69 -4.54 -9.19 5.07
CA GLU A 69 -5.76 -9.19 5.87
C GLU A 69 -5.48 -8.94 7.35
N GLY A 70 -6.30 -8.09 7.99
CA GLY A 70 -6.07 -7.67 9.38
C GLY A 70 -4.95 -6.65 9.59
N ARG A 71 -4.18 -6.33 8.54
CA ARG A 71 -3.17 -5.27 8.52
C ARG A 71 -3.65 -4.10 7.67
N GLY A 72 -2.84 -3.14 7.36
CA GLY A 72 -3.21 -1.98 6.54
C GLY A 72 -2.77 -0.66 7.17
N THR A 73 -3.23 0.45 6.64
CA THR A 73 -2.79 1.79 7.07
C THR A 73 -3.02 2.06 8.57
N THR A 74 -4.14 1.59 9.11
CA THR A 74 -4.45 1.74 10.54
C THR A 74 -3.51 0.90 11.42
N ALA A 75 -3.27 -0.35 11.07
CA ALA A 75 -2.35 -1.21 11.81
C ALA A 75 -0.91 -0.68 11.73
N GLY A 76 -0.47 -0.25 10.52
CA GLY A 76 0.85 0.33 10.32
C GLY A 76 1.08 1.59 11.13
N SER A 77 0.14 2.53 11.10
CA SER A 77 0.29 3.77 11.87
C SER A 77 0.20 3.55 13.39
N ASN A 78 -0.66 2.63 13.86
CA ASN A 78 -0.71 2.26 15.28
C ASN A 78 0.59 1.57 15.73
N TRP A 79 1.19 0.74 14.88
CA TRP A 79 2.49 0.15 15.15
C TRP A 79 3.57 1.23 15.21
N ALA A 80 3.61 2.14 14.25
CA ALA A 80 4.61 3.22 14.21
C ALA A 80 4.56 4.12 15.46
N GLU A 81 3.35 4.46 15.95
CA GLU A 81 3.17 5.19 17.20
C GLU A 81 3.70 4.40 18.40
N ARG A 82 3.39 3.11 18.50
CA ARG A 82 3.91 2.25 19.57
C ARG A 82 5.41 2.07 19.49
N ALA A 83 5.98 1.92 18.31
CA ALA A 83 7.42 1.82 18.09
C ALA A 83 8.13 3.11 18.52
N ALA A 84 7.63 4.27 18.10
CA ALA A 84 8.14 5.56 18.50
C ALA A 84 8.11 5.76 20.02
N ARG A 85 6.99 5.42 20.68
CA ARG A 85 6.88 5.47 22.13
C ARG A 85 7.85 4.53 22.84
N ARG A 86 8.07 3.32 22.29
CA ARG A 86 8.99 2.34 22.89
C ARG A 86 10.44 2.76 22.73
N VAL A 87 10.86 3.17 21.52
CA VAL A 87 12.25 3.56 21.25
C VAL A 87 12.66 4.80 22.04
N THR A 88 11.72 5.69 22.32
CA THR A 88 11.93 6.89 23.14
C THR A 88 11.63 6.70 24.64
N GLN A 89 11.39 5.47 25.09
CA GLN A 89 11.03 5.16 26.48
C GLN A 89 9.89 6.06 27.00
N GLY A 90 8.79 6.11 26.26
CA GLY A 90 7.63 6.94 26.61
C GLY A 90 7.77 8.41 26.29
N TRP A 91 8.61 8.77 25.31
CA TRP A 91 8.95 10.13 24.86
C TRP A 91 9.93 10.87 25.80
N SER A 92 10.60 10.15 26.68
CA SER A 92 11.56 10.72 27.64
C SER A 92 13.00 10.71 27.16
N GLN A 93 13.33 9.84 26.19
CA GLN A 93 14.69 9.69 25.66
C GLN A 93 14.73 10.02 24.17
N PRO A 94 15.87 10.58 23.70
CA PRO A 94 16.07 10.85 22.30
C PRO A 94 16.14 9.54 21.48
N ALA A 95 15.57 9.57 20.29
CA ALA A 95 15.71 8.53 19.28
C ALA A 95 15.50 9.13 17.89
N HIS A 96 15.97 8.43 16.87
CA HIS A 96 15.92 8.87 15.49
C HIS A 96 15.04 7.94 14.65
N LEU A 97 14.40 8.53 13.66
CA LEU A 97 13.65 7.86 12.60
C LEU A 97 14.40 7.99 11.29
N LEU A 98 14.67 6.88 10.63
CA LEU A 98 15.07 6.85 9.23
C LEU A 98 13.85 6.48 8.39
N GLN A 99 13.45 7.38 7.48
CA GLN A 99 12.35 7.16 6.54
C GLN A 99 12.90 7.07 5.12
N LEU A 100 12.47 6.01 4.40
CA LEU A 100 12.96 5.66 3.09
C LEU A 100 11.77 5.39 2.15
N ASP A 101 11.94 5.70 0.87
CA ASP A 101 10.96 5.43 -0.20
C ASP A 101 11.71 4.76 -1.37
N ILE A 102 11.19 3.67 -1.89
CA ILE A 102 11.79 2.99 -3.04
C ILE A 102 11.39 3.75 -4.32
N LYS A 103 12.39 4.16 -5.10
CA LYS A 103 12.18 4.94 -6.31
C LYS A 103 11.46 4.14 -7.40
N ASN A 104 10.29 4.64 -7.83
CA ASN A 104 9.52 4.06 -8.94
C ASN A 104 9.28 2.55 -8.78
N PHE A 105 8.90 2.10 -7.58
CA PHE A 105 8.88 0.70 -7.21
C PHE A 105 8.15 -0.19 -8.23
N PHE A 106 6.83 0.01 -8.45
CA PHE A 106 6.05 -0.85 -9.34
C PHE A 106 6.57 -0.88 -10.79
N PRO A 107 6.93 0.23 -11.44
CA PRO A 107 7.50 0.21 -12.78
C PRO A 107 8.87 -0.46 -12.90
N ARG A 108 9.60 -0.61 -11.80
CA ARG A 108 10.97 -1.16 -11.81
C ARG A 108 11.10 -2.61 -11.36
N ILE A 109 10.03 -3.21 -10.83
CA ILE A 109 10.04 -4.64 -10.46
C ILE A 109 10.43 -5.48 -11.68
N HIS A 110 11.45 -6.33 -11.53
CA HIS A 110 11.88 -7.26 -12.54
C HIS A 110 10.95 -8.48 -12.55
N ARG A 111 10.17 -8.65 -13.62
CA ARG A 111 9.11 -9.67 -13.68
C ARG A 111 9.65 -11.09 -13.58
N GLN A 112 10.77 -11.38 -14.25
CA GLN A 112 11.38 -12.71 -14.17
C GLN A 112 11.85 -13.05 -12.76
N THR A 113 12.48 -12.12 -12.06
CA THR A 113 12.90 -12.34 -10.66
C THR A 113 11.70 -12.63 -9.76
N LEU A 114 10.60 -11.86 -9.92
CA LEU A 114 9.37 -12.13 -9.16
C LEU A 114 8.77 -13.49 -9.51
N HIS A 115 8.73 -13.82 -10.80
CA HIS A 115 8.27 -15.13 -11.28
C HIS A 115 9.07 -16.27 -10.64
N ASP A 116 10.39 -16.19 -10.64
CA ASP A 116 11.29 -17.22 -10.11
C ASP A 116 11.11 -17.41 -8.60
N ILE A 117 10.94 -16.30 -7.86
CA ILE A 117 10.62 -16.36 -6.41
C ILE A 117 9.28 -17.07 -6.21
N MET A 118 8.24 -16.73 -7.00
CA MET A 118 6.94 -17.38 -6.87
C MET A 118 7.00 -18.86 -7.28
N ALA A 119 7.66 -19.16 -8.39
CA ALA A 119 7.77 -20.51 -8.93
C ALA A 119 8.50 -21.47 -7.98
N SER A 120 9.45 -20.98 -7.17
CA SER A 120 10.16 -21.80 -6.18
C SER A 120 9.27 -22.47 -5.13
N GLN A 121 8.04 -21.97 -4.96
CA GLN A 121 7.06 -22.49 -4.01
C GLN A 121 5.87 -23.18 -4.69
N ILE A 122 5.95 -23.47 -5.99
CA ILE A 122 4.85 -24.03 -6.79
C ILE A 122 5.28 -25.39 -7.35
N HIS A 123 4.44 -26.38 -7.10
CA HIS A 123 4.63 -27.74 -7.63
C HIS A 123 3.55 -28.15 -8.62
N GLU A 124 2.41 -27.43 -8.64
CA GLU A 124 1.28 -27.73 -9.51
C GLU A 124 1.45 -27.07 -10.88
N PRO A 125 1.46 -27.85 -11.99
CA PRO A 125 1.69 -27.31 -13.33
C PRO A 125 0.68 -26.23 -13.73
N TRP A 126 -0.60 -26.40 -13.37
CA TRP A 126 -1.63 -25.41 -13.66
C TRP A 126 -1.41 -24.06 -12.95
N LEU A 127 -0.91 -24.11 -11.71
CA LEU A 127 -0.63 -22.87 -10.95
C LEU A 127 0.64 -22.19 -11.47
N ALA A 128 1.66 -22.97 -11.84
CA ALA A 128 2.86 -22.44 -12.49
C ALA A 128 2.51 -21.74 -13.82
N HIS A 129 1.63 -22.35 -14.63
CA HIS A 129 1.11 -21.71 -15.85
C HIS A 129 0.43 -20.37 -15.55
N LEU A 130 -0.49 -20.33 -14.57
CA LEU A 130 -1.18 -19.08 -14.20
C LEU A 130 -0.21 -17.99 -13.74
N VAL A 131 0.77 -18.33 -12.91
CA VAL A 131 1.77 -17.37 -12.43
C VAL A 131 2.59 -16.84 -13.59
N ASN A 132 3.00 -17.71 -14.52
CA ASN A 132 3.72 -17.28 -15.72
C ASN A 132 2.90 -16.29 -16.55
N GLU A 133 1.66 -16.62 -16.86
CA GLU A 133 0.78 -15.76 -17.67
C GLU A 133 0.46 -14.42 -16.99
N ILE A 134 0.26 -14.43 -15.66
CA ILE A 134 -0.07 -13.22 -14.90
C ILE A 134 1.14 -12.29 -14.72
N ILE A 135 2.33 -12.85 -14.43
CA ILE A 135 3.49 -12.04 -14.07
C ILE A 135 4.21 -11.54 -15.32
N ASN A 136 4.28 -12.36 -16.38
CA ASN A 136 5.04 -12.02 -17.58
C ASN A 136 4.21 -11.29 -18.66
N VAL A 137 2.89 -11.11 -18.47
CA VAL A 137 2.06 -10.36 -19.42
C VAL A 137 2.56 -8.93 -19.57
N ASP A 138 2.64 -8.46 -20.80
CA ASP A 138 2.84 -7.05 -21.10
C ASP A 138 1.47 -6.37 -21.25
N VAL A 139 1.01 -5.75 -20.19
CA VAL A 139 -0.32 -5.12 -20.13
C VAL A 139 -0.49 -3.95 -21.10
N THR A 140 0.61 -3.47 -21.71
CA THR A 140 0.56 -2.35 -22.65
C THR A 140 0.20 -2.78 -24.07
N GLN A 141 0.40 -4.05 -24.44
CA GLN A 141 0.17 -4.53 -25.81
C GLN A 141 -1.31 -4.55 -26.19
N ASP A 142 -2.19 -5.01 -25.27
CA ASP A 142 -3.64 -5.14 -25.49
C ASP A 142 -4.43 -4.20 -24.58
N ALA A 143 -3.89 -2.99 -24.35
CA ALA A 143 -4.48 -2.03 -23.43
C ALA A 143 -5.62 -1.26 -24.10
N HIS A 144 -6.79 -1.26 -23.47
CA HIS A 144 -7.88 -0.33 -23.78
C HIS A 144 -7.82 0.86 -22.82
N PHE A 145 -7.86 2.09 -23.36
CA PHE A 145 -7.90 3.33 -22.59
C PHE A 145 -9.30 3.98 -22.74
N PRO A 146 -10.23 3.76 -21.79
CA PRO A 146 -11.60 4.24 -21.91
C PRO A 146 -11.77 5.73 -21.62
N GLY A 147 -10.72 6.43 -21.24
CA GLY A 147 -10.72 7.84 -20.87
C GLY A 147 -10.12 8.76 -21.91
N ASP A 148 -9.95 10.03 -21.55
CA ASP A 148 -9.24 11.02 -22.34
C ASP A 148 -7.72 10.69 -22.36
N PRO A 149 -7.13 10.37 -23.53
CA PRO A 149 -5.72 10.04 -23.65
C PRO A 149 -4.78 11.17 -23.17
N SER A 150 -5.23 12.43 -23.20
CA SER A 150 -4.45 13.57 -22.71
C SER A 150 -4.08 13.43 -21.22
N LEU A 151 -4.86 12.66 -20.44
CA LEU A 151 -4.60 12.41 -19.04
C LEU A 151 -3.31 11.62 -18.80
N LEU A 152 -2.85 10.82 -19.77
CA LEU A 152 -1.58 10.13 -19.70
C LEU A 152 -0.40 11.09 -19.58
N SER A 153 -0.49 12.29 -20.15
CA SER A 153 0.53 13.32 -20.05
C SER A 153 0.77 13.81 -18.60
N LEU A 154 -0.22 13.61 -17.70
CA LEU A 154 -0.08 13.93 -16.28
C LEU A 154 0.81 12.94 -15.53
N ILE A 155 1.09 11.77 -16.11
CA ILE A 155 1.93 10.74 -15.50
C ILE A 155 3.39 11.04 -15.85
N PRO A 156 4.29 11.17 -14.85
CA PRO A 156 5.71 11.33 -15.12
C PRO A 156 6.26 10.14 -15.93
N ARG A 157 7.09 10.39 -16.92
CA ARG A 157 7.65 9.36 -17.82
C ARG A 157 8.26 8.16 -17.10
N HIS A 158 8.89 8.39 -15.97
CA HIS A 158 9.53 7.35 -15.16
C HIS A 158 8.55 6.54 -14.29
N LYS A 159 7.24 6.84 -14.34
CA LYS A 159 6.17 6.16 -13.56
C LYS A 159 5.16 5.44 -14.43
N THR A 160 5.24 5.58 -15.74
CA THR A 160 4.34 4.91 -16.67
C THR A 160 4.87 3.54 -17.07
N LEU A 161 3.99 2.55 -17.18
CA LEU A 161 4.35 1.25 -17.73
C LEU A 161 4.55 1.28 -19.24
N TRP A 162 3.96 2.26 -19.95
CA TRP A 162 4.18 2.43 -21.39
C TRP A 162 5.63 2.69 -21.78
N LEU A 163 6.44 3.16 -20.83
CA LEU A 163 7.86 3.46 -21.04
C LEU A 163 8.77 2.62 -20.12
N ALA A 164 8.21 1.61 -19.46
CA ALA A 164 9.01 0.69 -18.65
C ALA A 164 9.94 -0.15 -19.55
N GLU A 165 11.10 -0.50 -19.02
CA GLU A 165 12.01 -1.42 -19.68
C GLU A 165 11.36 -2.79 -19.91
N LYS A 166 11.68 -3.44 -21.01
CA LYS A 166 11.17 -4.79 -21.32
C LYS A 166 11.46 -5.76 -20.15
N GLY A 167 10.46 -6.51 -19.73
CA GLY A 167 10.58 -7.45 -18.61
C GLY A 167 10.47 -6.80 -17.22
N ARG A 168 10.23 -5.49 -17.15
CA ARG A 168 9.99 -4.76 -15.90
C ARG A 168 8.56 -4.26 -15.79
N GLY A 169 8.18 -3.96 -14.56
CA GLY A 169 6.93 -3.30 -14.24
C GLY A 169 5.79 -4.24 -13.90
N LEU A 170 5.10 -3.94 -12.79
CA LEU A 170 3.84 -4.58 -12.42
C LEU A 170 2.69 -3.58 -12.51
N PRO A 171 1.55 -3.98 -13.08
CA PRO A 171 0.38 -3.12 -13.22
C PRO A 171 -0.25 -2.81 -11.86
N ILE A 172 -0.41 -1.53 -11.53
CA ILE A 172 -1.14 -1.10 -10.33
C ILE A 172 -2.63 -1.28 -10.58
N GLY A 173 -3.30 -2.04 -9.73
CA GLY A 173 -4.75 -2.28 -9.81
C GLY A 173 -5.13 -3.76 -9.72
N ASN A 174 -4.20 -4.67 -9.95
CA ASN A 174 -4.41 -6.10 -9.82
C ASN A 174 -3.98 -6.61 -8.43
N LEU A 175 -4.75 -7.53 -7.87
CA LEU A 175 -4.48 -8.15 -6.57
C LEU A 175 -3.11 -8.84 -6.53
N THR A 176 -2.78 -9.59 -7.59
CA THR A 176 -1.51 -10.31 -7.70
C THR A 176 -0.30 -9.40 -7.78
N SER A 177 -0.42 -8.20 -8.36
CA SER A 177 0.66 -7.21 -8.37
C SER A 177 1.00 -6.70 -6.97
N GLN A 178 -0.02 -6.44 -6.16
CA GLN A 178 0.17 -5.99 -4.77
C GLN A 178 0.74 -7.11 -3.89
N PHE A 179 0.27 -8.33 -4.08
CA PHE A 179 0.78 -9.52 -3.42
C PHE A 179 2.23 -9.80 -3.83
N GLY A 180 2.51 -9.76 -5.13
CA GLY A 180 3.85 -9.92 -5.69
C GLY A 180 4.84 -8.86 -5.19
N ALA A 181 4.39 -7.64 -4.98
CA ALA A 181 5.21 -6.57 -4.40
C ALA A 181 5.72 -6.93 -2.99
N ASN A 182 4.89 -7.56 -2.15
CA ASN A 182 5.32 -8.05 -0.84
C ASN A 182 6.31 -9.22 -0.95
N ILE A 183 6.05 -10.18 -1.85
CA ILE A 183 6.97 -11.30 -2.12
C ILE A 183 8.34 -10.77 -2.57
N TYR A 184 8.35 -9.79 -3.47
CA TYR A 184 9.59 -9.23 -4.02
C TYR A 184 10.49 -8.57 -2.98
N LEU A 185 9.89 -7.96 -1.93
CA LEU A 185 10.61 -7.27 -0.87
C LEU A 185 10.78 -8.12 0.41
N ASP A 186 10.27 -9.34 0.47
CA ASP A 186 10.34 -10.15 1.69
C ASP A 186 11.78 -10.45 2.10
N ALA A 187 12.66 -10.75 1.13
CA ALA A 187 14.07 -11.01 1.43
C ALA A 187 14.74 -9.80 2.11
N LEU A 188 14.47 -8.58 1.66
CA LEU A 188 14.92 -7.35 2.31
C LEU A 188 14.41 -7.27 3.76
N ASP A 189 13.09 -7.47 3.95
CA ASP A 189 12.47 -7.43 5.27
C ASP A 189 13.15 -8.43 6.23
N GLN A 190 13.37 -9.67 5.77
CA GLN A 190 14.01 -10.73 6.54
C GLN A 190 15.46 -10.40 6.91
N VAL A 191 16.25 -9.87 5.97
CA VAL A 191 17.64 -9.50 6.22
C VAL A 191 17.72 -8.43 7.31
N ILE A 192 16.92 -7.38 7.22
CA ILE A 192 16.97 -6.28 8.20
C ILE A 192 16.47 -6.72 9.57
N VAL A 193 15.36 -7.45 9.64
CA VAL A 193 14.81 -7.89 10.95
C VAL A 193 15.72 -8.92 11.62
N ARG A 194 16.26 -9.88 10.86
CA ARG A 194 17.16 -10.92 11.41
C ARG A 194 18.53 -10.38 11.82
N SER A 195 19.00 -9.32 11.19
CA SER A 195 20.27 -8.68 11.58
C SER A 195 20.24 -8.12 13.00
N GLY A 196 19.03 -7.74 13.49
CA GLY A 196 18.87 -7.09 14.79
C GLY A 196 19.55 -5.71 14.90
N VAL A 197 19.99 -5.14 13.77
CA VAL A 197 20.79 -3.89 13.74
C VAL A 197 20.00 -2.68 14.20
N VAL A 198 18.66 -2.69 14.05
CA VAL A 198 17.78 -1.61 14.52
C VAL A 198 16.67 -2.16 15.41
N ARG A 199 16.21 -1.35 16.37
CA ARG A 199 15.15 -1.77 17.30
C ARG A 199 13.79 -1.90 16.64
N HIS A 200 13.48 -1.06 15.66
CA HIS A 200 12.20 -1.08 14.98
C HIS A 200 12.37 -0.89 13.49
N TYR A 201 11.78 -1.81 12.73
CA TYR A 201 11.67 -1.78 11.27
C TYR A 201 10.22 -2.03 10.88
N GLY A 202 9.68 -1.27 9.92
CA GLY A 202 8.36 -1.50 9.37
C GLY A 202 8.21 -0.97 7.96
N ARG A 203 7.36 -1.65 7.16
CA ARG A 203 7.17 -1.34 5.74
C ARG A 203 5.69 -1.28 5.36
N TYR A 204 5.36 -0.31 4.55
CA TYR A 204 4.08 -0.20 3.86
C TYR A 204 4.31 -0.04 2.36
N VAL A 205 4.26 -1.12 1.59
CA VAL A 205 4.64 -1.22 0.16
C VAL A 205 6.10 -0.76 -0.02
N ASP A 206 6.29 0.44 -0.59
CA ASP A 206 7.57 1.10 -0.87
C ASP A 206 8.01 2.08 0.23
N ASP A 207 7.13 2.43 1.16
CA ASP A 207 7.46 3.27 2.32
C ASP A 207 8.07 2.41 3.45
N ILE A 208 9.33 2.66 3.81
CA ILE A 208 10.07 1.95 4.87
C ILE A 208 10.39 2.95 5.99
N ILE A 209 10.20 2.53 7.24
CA ILE A 209 10.64 3.30 8.40
C ILE A 209 11.42 2.42 9.37
N LEU A 210 12.48 3.01 9.91
CA LEU A 210 13.33 2.41 10.95
C LEU A 210 13.47 3.38 12.12
N MET A 211 13.54 2.87 13.33
CA MET A 211 13.73 3.71 14.52
C MET A 211 14.76 3.08 15.44
N ASP A 212 15.73 3.90 15.86
CA ASP A 212 16.73 3.52 16.84
C ASP A 212 17.22 4.76 17.62
N PRO A 213 17.68 4.62 18.87
CA PRO A 213 18.37 5.72 19.56
C PRO A 213 19.72 6.04 18.94
N ASP A 214 20.39 5.00 18.39
CA ASP A 214 21.70 5.14 17.79
C ASP A 214 21.62 5.39 16.28
N THR A 215 22.16 6.51 15.84
CA THR A 215 22.21 6.91 14.43
C THR A 215 23.18 6.05 13.60
N GLU A 216 24.20 5.46 14.21
CA GLU A 216 25.13 4.57 13.51
C GLU A 216 24.45 3.24 13.15
N SER A 217 23.60 2.72 14.02
CA SER A 217 22.75 1.56 13.72
C SER A 217 21.82 1.85 12.53
N LEU A 218 21.22 3.04 12.50
CA LEU A 218 20.40 3.47 11.35
C LEU A 218 21.22 3.62 10.06
N ARG A 219 22.44 4.15 10.15
CA ARG A 219 23.36 4.28 9.00
C ARG A 219 23.75 2.91 8.45
N PHE A 220 24.06 1.97 9.31
CA PHE A 220 24.40 0.60 8.92
C PHE A 220 23.21 -0.11 8.27
N ALA A 221 22.01 -0.01 8.87
CA ALA A 221 20.78 -0.53 8.28
C ALA A 221 20.48 0.08 6.90
N TYR A 222 20.72 1.39 6.72
CA TYR A 222 20.60 2.05 5.43
C TYR A 222 21.51 1.41 4.37
N GLN A 223 22.78 1.15 4.70
CA GLN A 223 23.72 0.51 3.80
C GLN A 223 23.28 -0.91 3.41
N MET A 224 22.77 -1.68 4.39
CA MET A 224 22.20 -3.01 4.13
C MET A 224 21.00 -2.93 3.18
N ILE A 225 20.09 -1.98 3.40
CA ILE A 225 18.91 -1.78 2.54
C ILE A 225 19.33 -1.43 1.12
N VAL A 226 20.30 -0.51 0.95
CA VAL A 226 20.82 -0.14 -0.37
C VAL A 226 21.41 -1.35 -1.10
N ALA A 227 22.20 -2.17 -0.40
CA ALA A 227 22.79 -3.38 -0.97
C ALA A 227 21.73 -4.40 -1.40
N GLU A 228 20.75 -4.67 -0.52
CA GLU A 228 19.69 -5.63 -0.83
C GLU A 228 18.77 -5.15 -1.96
N LEU A 229 18.42 -3.87 -2.00
CA LEU A 229 17.65 -3.30 -3.11
C LEU A 229 18.42 -3.39 -4.45
N ALA A 230 19.72 -3.11 -4.43
CA ALA A 230 20.56 -3.22 -5.64
C ALA A 230 20.58 -4.65 -6.20
N ARG A 231 20.59 -5.69 -5.35
CA ARG A 231 20.54 -7.11 -5.77
C ARG A 231 19.29 -7.46 -6.56
N ILE A 232 18.17 -6.79 -6.28
CA ILE A 232 16.89 -6.98 -6.97
C ILE A 232 16.57 -5.88 -7.99
N GLY A 233 17.57 -5.06 -8.34
CA GLY A 233 17.45 -4.01 -9.38
C GLY A 233 16.60 -2.81 -8.98
N LEU A 234 16.51 -2.53 -7.69
CA LEU A 234 15.81 -1.37 -7.12
C LEU A 234 16.78 -0.38 -6.47
N GLU A 235 16.32 0.84 -6.25
CA GLU A 235 17.06 1.90 -5.57
C GLU A 235 16.17 2.76 -4.69
N LEU A 236 16.75 3.39 -3.68
CA LEU A 236 16.06 4.38 -2.86
C LEU A 236 15.89 5.70 -3.60
N HIS A 237 14.81 6.43 -3.25
CA HIS A 237 14.59 7.78 -3.76
C HIS A 237 15.45 8.78 -2.97
N PRO A 238 16.43 9.46 -3.60
CA PRO A 238 17.39 10.30 -2.87
C PRO A 238 16.70 11.41 -2.08
N ASP A 239 15.74 12.12 -2.71
CA ASP A 239 15.08 13.28 -2.09
C ASP A 239 14.04 12.91 -1.03
N LYS A 240 13.74 11.63 -0.83
CA LYS A 240 12.78 11.15 0.17
C LYS A 240 13.43 10.35 1.28
N THR A 241 14.72 10.17 1.23
CA THR A 241 15.51 9.60 2.31
C THR A 241 15.78 10.67 3.36
N ARG A 242 15.32 10.46 4.58
CA ARG A 242 15.53 11.40 5.66
C ARG A 242 15.71 10.71 7.00
N CYS A 243 16.67 11.22 7.79
CA CYS A 243 16.86 10.85 9.18
C CYS A 243 16.52 12.06 10.06
N ILE A 244 15.56 11.90 10.97
CA ILE A 244 15.05 12.98 11.82
C ILE A 244 14.88 12.50 13.26
N PRO A 245 14.93 13.40 14.27
CA PRO A 245 14.50 13.06 15.62
C PRO A 245 13.04 12.58 15.64
N VAL A 246 12.75 11.50 16.35
CA VAL A 246 11.37 10.98 16.51
C VAL A 246 10.47 12.05 17.16
N ALA A 247 11.04 12.91 18.01
CA ALA A 247 10.33 13.97 18.70
C ALA A 247 9.77 15.07 17.77
N ASP A 248 10.36 15.25 16.58
CA ASP A 248 9.91 16.25 15.59
C ASP A 248 8.61 15.82 14.90
N GLY A 249 8.22 14.56 15.09
CA GLY A 249 7.07 13.96 14.44
C GLY A 249 7.32 13.52 13.00
N PHE A 250 6.53 12.58 12.53
CA PHE A 250 6.69 12.00 11.21
C PHE A 250 5.38 11.47 10.63
N ASP A 251 5.36 11.33 9.31
CA ASP A 251 4.27 10.75 8.56
C ASP A 251 4.49 9.25 8.34
N PHE A 252 3.49 8.42 8.66
CA PHE A 252 3.44 7.03 8.20
C PHE A 252 2.00 6.54 8.03
N CYS A 253 1.72 5.80 6.96
CA CYS A 253 0.39 5.23 6.68
C CYS A 253 -0.77 6.24 6.80
N GLY A 254 -0.56 7.47 6.34
CA GLY A 254 -1.62 8.49 6.30
C GLY A 254 -1.85 9.28 7.59
N ARG A 255 -1.04 9.04 8.61
CA ARG A 255 -1.11 9.78 9.89
C ARG A 255 0.20 10.49 10.17
N TYR A 256 0.09 11.63 10.87
CA TYR A 256 1.22 12.38 11.41
C TYR A 256 1.32 12.08 12.91
N ILE A 257 2.43 11.46 13.30
CA ILE A 257 2.69 10.98 14.66
C ILE A 257 3.64 11.97 15.35
N LEU A 258 3.23 12.45 16.51
CA LEU A 258 3.96 13.34 17.39
C LEU A 258 4.04 12.74 18.80
N PRO A 259 4.93 13.22 19.66
CA PRO A 259 4.89 12.90 21.08
C PRO A 259 3.47 13.09 21.66
N HIS A 260 2.92 12.02 22.24
CA HIS A 260 1.60 11.95 22.86
C HIS A 260 0.37 12.23 21.96
N ARG A 261 0.55 12.49 20.65
CA ARG A 261 -0.55 12.89 19.77
C ARG A 261 -0.38 12.31 18.37
N THR A 262 -1.47 11.87 17.78
CA THR A 262 -1.53 11.39 16.39
C THR A 262 -2.63 12.12 15.64
N TYR A 263 -2.30 12.70 14.49
CA TYR A 263 -3.21 13.46 13.65
C TYR A 263 -3.37 12.84 12.26
N LEU A 264 -4.45 13.19 11.58
CA LEU A 264 -4.52 12.98 10.13
C LEU A 264 -3.52 13.91 9.42
N ARG A 265 -2.97 13.45 8.30
CA ARG A 265 -2.18 14.33 7.42
C ARG A 265 -3.00 15.55 7.00
N ARG A 266 -2.37 16.72 6.97
CA ARG A 266 -2.99 17.99 6.56
C ARG A 266 -3.78 17.86 5.26
N ARG A 267 -3.23 17.15 4.27
CA ARG A 267 -3.89 16.89 2.98
C ARG A 267 -5.20 16.10 3.13
N THR A 268 -5.24 15.10 4.02
CA THR A 268 -6.46 14.31 4.31
C THR A 268 -7.52 15.19 4.95
N VAL A 269 -7.12 16.04 5.89
CA VAL A 269 -8.02 17.01 6.54
C VAL A 269 -8.59 17.99 5.51
N SER A 270 -7.76 18.61 4.67
CA SER A 270 -8.21 19.57 3.65
C SER A 270 -9.21 18.94 2.68
N ARG A 271 -8.94 17.72 2.21
CA ARG A 271 -9.83 16.99 1.31
C ARG A 271 -11.15 16.58 1.97
N GLY A 272 -11.07 16.08 3.20
CA GLY A 272 -12.26 15.75 3.99
C GLY A 272 -13.16 16.98 4.16
N SER A 273 -12.58 18.10 4.55
CA SER A 273 -13.32 19.37 4.70
C SER A 273 -13.92 19.87 3.38
N GLN A 274 -13.21 19.70 2.26
CA GLN A 274 -13.75 20.03 0.94
C GLN A 274 -14.91 19.10 0.56
N ALA A 275 -14.72 17.79 0.67
CA ALA A 275 -15.74 16.80 0.34
C ALA A 275 -17.03 17.00 1.16
N ILE A 276 -16.89 17.40 2.42
CA ILE A 276 -18.04 17.67 3.29
C ILE A 276 -18.77 18.95 2.89
N ARG A 277 -18.06 20.02 2.50
CA ARG A 277 -18.69 21.21 1.93
C ARG A 277 -19.46 20.91 0.64
N GLU A 278 -18.91 20.08 -0.22
CA GLU A 278 -19.56 19.65 -1.46
C GLU A 278 -20.78 18.74 -1.23
N MET A 279 -20.87 18.09 -0.07
CA MET A 279 -22.05 17.29 0.30
C MET A 279 -23.30 18.14 0.53
N ALA A 280 -23.15 19.38 0.99
CA ALA A 280 -24.28 20.29 1.18
C ALA A 280 -25.07 20.53 -0.13
N SER A 281 -24.38 20.40 -1.28
CA SER A 281 -24.98 20.51 -2.62
C SER A 281 -25.28 19.16 -3.30
N ASN A 282 -24.85 18.03 -2.74
CA ASN A 282 -25.05 16.69 -3.34
C ASN A 282 -25.24 15.60 -2.26
N PRO A 283 -26.52 15.26 -1.94
CA PRO A 283 -26.86 14.29 -0.89
C PRO A 283 -26.29 12.88 -1.09
N HIS A 284 -25.97 12.47 -2.33
CA HIS A 284 -25.39 11.14 -2.63
C HIS A 284 -23.96 10.94 -2.11
N LYS A 285 -23.32 11.97 -1.55
CA LYS A 285 -21.97 11.88 -0.96
C LYS A 285 -21.94 11.54 0.53
N GLY A 286 -23.03 11.06 1.13
CA GLY A 286 -23.08 10.65 2.56
C GLY A 286 -22.04 9.60 2.95
N GLU A 287 -21.73 8.66 2.08
CA GLU A 287 -20.68 7.66 2.26
C GLU A 287 -19.28 8.27 2.42
N THR A 288 -19.04 9.42 1.77
CA THR A 288 -17.78 10.16 1.85
C THR A 288 -17.51 10.66 3.27
N LEU A 289 -18.52 11.24 3.94
CA LEU A 289 -18.39 11.69 5.32
C LEU A 289 -18.07 10.53 6.26
N THR A 290 -18.81 9.42 6.13
CA THR A 290 -18.59 8.21 6.95
C THR A 290 -17.15 7.71 6.80
N SER A 291 -16.63 7.70 5.58
CA SER A 291 -15.24 7.30 5.29
C SER A 291 -14.22 8.23 5.97
N TYR A 292 -14.40 9.55 5.88
CA TYR A 292 -13.48 10.51 6.53
C TYR A 292 -13.57 10.47 8.05
N LEU A 293 -14.78 10.30 8.61
CA LEU A 293 -14.97 10.13 10.06
C LEU A 293 -14.30 8.84 10.56
N ALA A 294 -14.39 7.74 9.80
CA ALA A 294 -13.71 6.49 10.12
C ALA A 294 -12.19 6.66 10.14
N LEU A 295 -11.61 7.36 9.16
CA LEU A 295 -10.19 7.69 9.12
C LEU A 295 -9.74 8.56 10.30
N ALA A 296 -10.60 9.51 10.72
CA ALA A 296 -10.30 10.45 11.81
C ALA A 296 -10.47 9.84 13.21
N ARG A 297 -11.32 8.81 13.38
CA ARG A 297 -11.68 8.22 14.66
C ARG A 297 -10.49 7.75 15.51
N PRO A 298 -9.46 7.09 14.95
CA PRO A 298 -8.29 6.65 15.73
C PRO A 298 -7.25 7.73 16.00
N CYS A 299 -7.50 8.98 15.64
CA CYS A 299 -6.59 10.11 15.81
C CYS A 299 -7.10 11.11 16.86
N ASN A 300 -6.22 12.00 17.32
CA ASN A 300 -6.58 13.12 18.20
C ASN A 300 -7.35 14.21 17.44
N THR A 301 -8.56 13.87 16.96
CA THR A 301 -9.35 14.70 16.02
C THR A 301 -10.77 14.97 16.51
N HIS A 302 -10.99 15.03 17.83
CA HIS A 302 -12.32 15.24 18.39
C HIS A 302 -12.99 16.50 17.82
N ASN A 303 -12.32 17.64 17.89
CA ASN A 303 -12.86 18.92 17.39
C ASN A 303 -13.09 18.91 15.87
N LEU A 304 -12.17 18.30 15.11
CA LEU A 304 -12.31 18.15 13.66
C LEU A 304 -13.54 17.31 13.30
N ARG A 305 -13.74 16.18 13.98
CA ARG A 305 -14.91 15.31 13.74
C ARG A 305 -16.22 16.01 14.11
N LYS A 306 -16.21 16.76 15.20
CA LYS A 306 -17.37 17.58 15.62
C LYS A 306 -17.69 18.63 14.55
N HIS A 307 -16.68 19.33 14.06
CA HIS A 307 -16.84 20.33 13.00
C HIS A 307 -17.38 19.71 11.70
N TRP A 308 -16.86 18.58 11.26
CA TRP A 308 -17.33 17.88 10.10
C TRP A 308 -18.77 17.36 10.25
N ALA A 309 -19.14 16.85 11.44
CA ALA A 309 -20.51 16.42 11.72
C ALA A 309 -21.52 17.56 11.70
N ILE A 310 -21.12 18.74 12.19
CA ILE A 310 -21.99 19.95 12.15
C ILE A 310 -22.16 20.45 10.73
N GLN A 311 -21.11 20.52 9.92
CA GLN A 311 -21.15 21.00 8.54
C GLN A 311 -21.99 20.10 7.61
N SER A 312 -22.12 18.80 7.94
CA SER A 312 -22.79 17.82 7.07
C SER A 312 -24.28 17.70 7.28
N SER A 313 -24.85 18.31 8.32
CA SER A 313 -26.26 18.12 8.69
C SER A 313 -26.99 19.45 8.89
N PRO A 314 -28.13 19.65 8.19
CA PRO A 314 -29.11 20.69 8.57
C PRO A 314 -29.66 20.48 10.01
N HIS A 315 -29.53 19.27 10.57
CA HIS A 315 -30.00 18.86 11.90
C HIS A 315 -28.88 18.25 12.77
N GLY A 316 -27.69 18.83 12.73
CA GLY A 316 -26.37 18.37 13.19
C GLY A 316 -26.17 17.80 14.58
N LEU A 317 -27.21 17.52 15.38
CA LEU A 317 -27.09 17.03 16.76
C LEU A 317 -27.52 15.58 16.98
N VAL A 318 -28.19 14.93 16.04
CA VAL A 318 -28.80 13.60 16.27
C VAL A 318 -27.81 12.46 16.07
N THR A 319 -26.87 12.58 15.16
CA THR A 319 -25.98 11.46 14.78
C THR A 319 -24.84 11.18 15.79
N MET A 320 -24.43 12.15 16.61
CA MET A 320 -23.36 11.94 17.60
C MET A 320 -23.81 11.17 18.85
N ARG A 321 -25.07 11.21 19.23
CA ARG A 321 -25.58 10.51 20.44
C ARG A 321 -25.53 8.99 20.33
N ASN A 322 -25.68 8.44 19.12
CA ASN A 322 -25.72 6.98 18.94
C ASN A 322 -24.33 6.32 18.92
N HIS A 323 -23.23 7.06 18.61
CA HIS A 323 -21.88 6.49 18.61
C HIS A 323 -21.16 6.53 19.96
N THR A 324 -21.64 7.35 20.90
CA THR A 324 -21.08 7.41 22.26
C THR A 324 -21.66 6.33 23.19
N LYS A 325 -22.89 5.88 22.95
CA LYS A 325 -23.52 4.82 23.76
C LYS A 325 -22.98 3.41 23.53
N ALA A 326 -22.40 3.13 22.37
CA ALA A 326 -21.83 1.81 22.05
C ALA A 326 -20.48 1.51 22.76
N ARG A 327 -19.92 2.45 23.52
CA ARG A 327 -18.68 2.27 24.29
C ARG A 327 -18.89 2.03 25.79
N ALA A 328 -20.10 2.13 26.29
CA ALA A 328 -20.41 1.92 27.70
C ALA A 328 -20.85 0.49 28.05
N THR A 329 -20.89 -0.41 27.05
CA THR A 329 -21.36 -1.79 27.20
C THR A 329 -20.44 -2.81 26.54
N ARG A 330 -19.14 -2.66 26.72
CA ARG A 330 -18.16 -3.75 26.51
C ARG A 330 -16.98 -3.56 27.45
#